data_794d6b9af7d65c3696ab1fe5f2a2a381
#
_entry.id   794d6b9af7d65c3696ab1fe5f2a2a381
#
_cell.length_a   1.000
_cell.length_b   1.000
_cell.length_c   1.000
_cell.angle_alpha   90.00
_cell.angle_beta   90.00
_cell.angle_gamma   90.00
#
_symmetry.space_group_name_H-M   'P 1'
#
loop_
_entity.id
_entity.type
_entity.pdbx_description
1 polymer ?
#
loop_
_entity_poly.entity_id
_entity_poly.type
_entity_poly.pdbx_seq_one_letter_code
_entity_poly.pdbx_strand_id
1 'polypeptide(L)'
;RGGTPLELGLGGSLQGWPVLVFLFGLFLMVVLHVRKVRGAILIGIASATVLAIVIDAVAHLGPFNDDPKNGPLNLTGWSLSEPHLDGFPVDLPSLSTLGQFSLLGSVHKVGIVSVILLVFSLMLADFFDTMGTMVAIGAEGDLLDEHGNPPKTREILVVDSLAAIAGGVGGVSSNTSYVESASGVAEGARTGLASVVTGVLFLLSTFLAPLVELVPTEAASTAL
;
A
#
# COMPACT_ATOMS: atom_id res chain seq x y z
N ARG A 1 -20.05 11.19 9.83
CA ARG A 1 -20.80 10.09 9.19
C ARG A 1 -19.93 8.86 9.30
N GLY A 2 -20.40 7.81 10.03
CA GLY A 2 -19.77 6.50 10.00
C GLY A 2 -20.11 5.85 8.66
N GLY A 3 -19.27 6.05 7.66
CA GLY A 3 -19.36 5.32 6.40
C GLY A 3 -19.04 3.84 6.61
N THR A 4 -19.48 3.00 5.71
CA THR A 4 -19.06 1.60 5.68
C THR A 4 -17.53 1.56 5.47
N PRO A 5 -16.79 0.66 6.16
CA PRO A 5 -15.33 0.59 6.00
C PRO A 5 -14.88 0.21 4.58
N LEU A 6 -15.81 -0.25 3.75
CA LEU A 6 -15.59 -0.55 2.33
C LEU A 6 -16.70 0.12 1.53
N GLU A 7 -16.33 1.01 0.63
CA GLU A 7 -17.24 1.68 -0.30
C GLU A 7 -16.83 1.36 -1.73
N LEU A 8 -17.84 1.19 -2.60
CA LEU A 8 -17.61 0.97 -4.02
C LEU A 8 -17.38 2.32 -4.71
N GLY A 9 -16.16 2.54 -5.20
CA GLY A 9 -15.79 3.82 -5.83
C GLY A 9 -15.64 4.96 -4.83
N LEU A 10 -15.78 6.17 -5.28
CA LEU A 10 -15.70 7.39 -4.47
C LEU A 10 -17.07 7.74 -3.89
N GLY A 11 -17.17 7.83 -2.56
CA GLY A 11 -18.41 8.14 -1.86
C GLY A 11 -19.57 7.19 -2.17
N GLY A 12 -19.30 5.92 -2.45
CA GLY A 12 -20.29 4.90 -2.81
C GLY A 12 -20.77 4.96 -4.27
N SER A 13 -20.07 5.68 -5.13
CA SER A 13 -20.46 5.86 -6.55
C SER A 13 -19.31 5.52 -7.52
N LEU A 14 -19.63 4.76 -8.56
CA LEU A 14 -18.73 4.45 -9.68
C LEU A 14 -18.89 5.51 -10.78
N GLN A 15 -18.50 6.75 -10.50
CA GLN A 15 -18.64 7.87 -11.42
C GLN A 15 -17.31 8.60 -11.63
N GLY A 16 -17.19 9.26 -12.77
CA GLY A 16 -16.07 10.12 -13.08
C GLY A 16 -14.87 9.43 -13.74
N TRP A 17 -13.92 10.26 -14.12
CA TRP A 17 -12.68 9.88 -14.79
C TRP A 17 -11.76 8.96 -13.93
N PRO A 18 -11.67 9.14 -12.59
CA PRO A 18 -10.87 8.26 -11.74
C PRO A 18 -11.25 6.78 -11.86
N VAL A 19 -12.55 6.48 -11.94
CA VAL A 19 -13.03 5.09 -12.14
C VAL A 19 -12.61 4.54 -13.49
N LEU A 20 -12.60 5.37 -14.53
CA LEU A 20 -12.14 4.97 -15.87
C LEU A 20 -10.64 4.63 -15.85
N VAL A 21 -9.83 5.42 -15.14
CA VAL A 21 -8.38 5.14 -14.94
C VAL A 21 -8.17 3.80 -14.26
N PHE A 22 -8.93 3.54 -13.18
CA PHE A 22 -8.89 2.25 -12.49
C PHE A 22 -9.26 1.08 -13.44
N LEU A 23 -10.38 1.18 -14.14
CA LEU A 23 -10.83 0.11 -15.06
C LEU A 23 -9.84 -0.12 -16.20
N PHE A 24 -9.26 0.94 -16.75
CA PHE A 24 -8.23 0.84 -17.77
C PHE A 24 -7.00 0.14 -17.26
N GLY A 25 -6.48 0.55 -16.09
CA GLY A 25 -5.30 -0.05 -15.46
C GLY A 25 -5.52 -1.53 -15.14
N LEU A 26 -6.66 -1.87 -14.53
CA LEU A 26 -7.04 -3.24 -14.21
C LEU A 26 -7.12 -4.11 -15.47
N PHE A 27 -7.83 -3.65 -16.51
CA PHE A 27 -7.95 -4.39 -17.75
C PHE A 27 -6.60 -4.60 -18.43
N LEU A 28 -5.78 -3.55 -18.51
CA LEU A 28 -4.45 -3.63 -19.12
C LEU A 28 -3.56 -4.62 -18.33
N MET A 29 -3.57 -4.56 -17.00
CA MET A 29 -2.80 -5.44 -16.14
C MET A 29 -3.21 -6.92 -16.34
N VAL A 30 -4.51 -7.21 -16.36
CA VAL A 30 -5.03 -8.57 -16.62
C VAL A 30 -4.59 -9.07 -18.00
N VAL A 31 -4.70 -8.25 -19.04
CA VAL A 31 -4.25 -8.61 -20.38
C VAL A 31 -2.75 -8.90 -20.43
N LEU A 32 -1.93 -8.05 -19.80
CA LEU A 32 -0.48 -8.25 -19.75
C LEU A 32 -0.09 -9.49 -18.96
N HIS A 33 -0.80 -9.74 -17.84
CA HIS A 33 -0.58 -10.92 -17.00
C HIS A 33 -0.92 -12.21 -17.76
N VAL A 34 -2.08 -12.27 -18.43
CA VAL A 34 -2.48 -13.41 -19.27
C VAL A 34 -1.48 -13.65 -20.40
N ARG A 35 -0.92 -12.57 -20.96
CA ARG A 35 0.13 -12.63 -21.98
C ARG A 35 1.53 -12.97 -21.42
N LYS A 36 1.65 -13.18 -20.11
CA LYS A 36 2.91 -13.51 -19.42
C LYS A 36 4.00 -12.44 -19.65
N VAL A 37 3.62 -11.17 -19.74
CA VAL A 37 4.56 -10.07 -19.87
C VAL A 37 5.19 -9.82 -18.50
N ARG A 38 6.54 -9.88 -18.43
CA ARG A 38 7.27 -9.57 -17.20
C ARG A 38 7.02 -8.11 -16.79
N GLY A 39 6.78 -7.89 -15.49
CA GLY A 39 6.49 -6.55 -14.97
C GLY A 39 5.08 -6.03 -15.34
N ALA A 40 4.12 -6.90 -15.65
CA ALA A 40 2.75 -6.53 -16.01
C ALA A 40 2.10 -5.53 -15.03
N ILE A 41 2.32 -5.74 -13.72
CA ILE A 41 1.83 -4.86 -12.65
C ILE A 41 2.42 -3.46 -12.80
N LEU A 42 3.73 -3.34 -12.90
CA LEU A 42 4.40 -2.05 -13.03
C LEU A 42 3.98 -1.31 -14.31
N ILE A 43 3.89 -2.02 -15.43
CA ILE A 43 3.44 -1.45 -16.70
C ILE A 43 1.98 -0.99 -16.59
N GLY A 44 1.12 -1.76 -15.92
CA GLY A 44 -0.27 -1.41 -15.68
C GLY A 44 -0.41 -0.12 -14.87
N ILE A 45 0.27 -0.02 -13.71
CA ILE A 45 0.26 1.18 -12.86
C ILE A 45 0.83 2.38 -13.63
N ALA A 46 1.99 2.25 -14.28
CA ALA A 46 2.61 3.34 -15.01
C ALA A 46 1.71 3.86 -16.14
N SER A 47 1.09 2.95 -16.90
CA SER A 47 0.18 3.33 -17.99
C SER A 47 -1.09 4.01 -17.46
N ALA A 48 -1.66 3.52 -16.35
CA ALA A 48 -2.81 4.13 -15.70
C ALA A 48 -2.46 5.53 -15.15
N THR A 49 -1.27 5.69 -14.57
CA THR A 49 -0.77 7.00 -14.10
C THR A 49 -0.61 7.98 -15.25
N VAL A 50 0.00 7.57 -16.37
CA VAL A 50 0.11 8.43 -17.57
C VAL A 50 -1.27 8.84 -18.08
N LEU A 51 -2.23 7.90 -18.14
CA LEU A 51 -3.60 8.22 -18.50
C LEU A 51 -4.23 9.23 -17.54
N ALA A 52 -4.02 9.06 -16.23
CA ALA A 52 -4.52 9.98 -15.21
C ALA A 52 -3.97 11.39 -15.39
N ILE A 53 -2.64 11.53 -15.62
CA ILE A 53 -2.00 12.82 -15.88
C ILE A 53 -2.61 13.50 -17.12
N VAL A 54 -2.82 12.75 -18.20
CA VAL A 54 -3.45 13.28 -19.42
C VAL A 54 -4.88 13.75 -19.16
N ILE A 55 -5.65 12.95 -18.41
CA ILE A 55 -7.03 13.31 -18.06
C ILE A 55 -7.04 14.57 -17.18
N ASP A 56 -6.18 14.64 -16.18
CA ASP A 56 -6.13 15.80 -15.29
C ASP A 56 -5.71 17.06 -16.02
N ALA A 57 -4.74 16.98 -16.92
CA ALA A 57 -4.29 18.09 -17.75
C ALA A 57 -5.40 18.65 -18.68
N VAL A 58 -6.35 17.80 -19.09
CA VAL A 58 -7.47 18.20 -19.96
C VAL A 58 -8.70 18.60 -19.17
N ALA A 59 -9.05 17.85 -18.15
CA ALA A 59 -10.32 17.98 -17.42
C ALA A 59 -10.19 18.82 -16.14
N HIS A 60 -8.96 19.04 -15.62
CA HIS A 60 -8.69 19.81 -14.40
C HIS A 60 -9.58 19.40 -13.22
N LEU A 61 -9.59 18.10 -12.91
CA LEU A 61 -10.56 17.51 -11.99
C LEU A 61 -10.39 17.98 -10.53
N GLY A 62 -9.14 18.17 -10.08
CA GLY A 62 -8.83 18.49 -8.69
C GLY A 62 -9.17 17.37 -7.69
N PRO A 63 -9.05 17.64 -6.39
CA PRO A 63 -9.30 16.65 -5.35
C PRO A 63 -10.80 16.35 -5.17
N PHE A 64 -11.11 15.13 -4.75
CA PHE A 64 -12.45 14.74 -4.33
C PHE A 64 -12.87 15.52 -3.07
N ASN A 65 -14.05 16.09 -3.08
CA ASN A 65 -14.60 16.79 -1.93
C ASN A 65 -16.11 16.56 -1.81
N ASP A 66 -16.54 15.88 -0.74
CA ASP A 66 -17.95 15.63 -0.41
C ASP A 66 -18.48 16.49 0.74
N ASP A 67 -17.62 17.31 1.38
CA ASP A 67 -18.01 18.22 2.45
C ASP A 67 -17.97 19.70 2.00
N PRO A 68 -19.14 20.37 1.95
CA PRO A 68 -19.20 21.78 1.58
C PRO A 68 -18.38 22.72 2.49
N LYS A 69 -17.98 22.26 3.69
CA LYS A 69 -17.14 23.05 4.60
C LYS A 69 -15.69 23.15 4.14
N ASN A 70 -15.23 22.19 3.33
CA ASN A 70 -13.87 22.13 2.82
C ASN A 70 -13.71 22.77 1.44
N GLY A 71 -14.79 23.37 0.89
CA GLY A 71 -14.78 24.02 -0.41
C GLY A 71 -15.93 23.56 -1.32
N PRO A 72 -15.87 23.88 -2.62
CA PRO A 72 -16.87 23.43 -3.58
C PRO A 72 -16.95 21.90 -3.62
N LEU A 73 -18.17 21.36 -3.73
CA LEU A 73 -18.38 19.92 -3.92
C LEU A 73 -17.75 19.44 -5.21
N ASN A 74 -16.91 18.43 -5.13
CA ASN A 74 -16.30 17.75 -6.28
C ASN A 74 -16.38 16.24 -6.08
N LEU A 75 -17.45 15.63 -6.58
CA LEU A 75 -17.70 14.19 -6.45
C LEU A 75 -17.00 13.35 -7.53
N THR A 76 -16.32 13.98 -8.47
CA THR A 76 -15.64 13.34 -9.60
C THR A 76 -14.13 13.57 -9.60
N GLY A 77 -13.61 14.17 -8.54
CA GLY A 77 -12.18 14.44 -8.34
C GLY A 77 -11.36 13.21 -7.96
N TRP A 78 -10.04 13.40 -7.84
CA TRP A 78 -9.09 12.37 -7.40
C TRP A 78 -9.22 12.09 -5.89
N SER A 79 -9.09 10.83 -5.49
CA SER A 79 -9.38 10.38 -4.12
C SER A 79 -8.40 10.93 -3.06
N LEU A 80 -7.12 10.65 -3.19
CA LEU A 80 -6.09 11.02 -2.22
C LEU A 80 -4.93 11.77 -2.86
N SER A 81 -4.43 11.30 -3.99
CA SER A 81 -3.30 11.87 -4.70
C SER A 81 -3.76 12.38 -6.06
N GLU A 82 -3.48 13.65 -6.32
CA GLU A 82 -3.71 14.24 -7.63
C GLU A 82 -2.54 13.89 -8.55
N PRO A 83 -2.77 13.51 -9.82
CA PRO A 83 -1.70 13.18 -10.75
C PRO A 83 -1.02 14.46 -11.27
N HIS A 84 -0.55 15.30 -10.35
CA HIS A 84 0.12 16.56 -10.63
C HIS A 84 1.49 16.60 -9.94
N LEU A 85 2.50 17.08 -10.67
CA LEU A 85 3.85 17.22 -10.15
C LEU A 85 4.09 18.66 -9.71
N ASP A 86 4.06 18.90 -8.40
CA ASP A 86 4.38 20.18 -7.80
C ASP A 86 5.87 20.25 -7.46
N GLY A 87 6.65 20.91 -8.33
CA GLY A 87 8.06 21.20 -8.05
C GLY A 87 9.06 20.20 -8.62
N PHE A 88 10.16 19.99 -7.89
CA PHE A 88 11.26 19.13 -8.34
C PHE A 88 10.96 17.67 -7.99
N PRO A 89 11.25 16.70 -8.88
CA PRO A 89 10.88 15.29 -8.68
C PRO A 89 11.66 14.56 -7.59
N VAL A 90 12.61 15.23 -6.93
CA VAL A 90 13.43 14.67 -5.86
C VAL A 90 13.38 15.57 -4.65
N ASP A 91 13.10 15.01 -3.48
CA ASP A 91 13.10 15.71 -2.20
C ASP A 91 13.89 14.93 -1.15
N LEU A 92 14.29 15.63 -0.08
CA LEU A 92 14.99 14.99 1.04
C LEU A 92 13.94 14.39 1.99
N PRO A 93 14.08 13.11 2.35
CA PRO A 93 13.12 12.48 3.26
C PRO A 93 13.13 13.17 4.63
N SER A 94 11.96 13.51 5.13
CA SER A 94 11.80 14.07 6.47
C SER A 94 11.80 12.97 7.52
N LEU A 95 12.74 13.06 8.47
CA LEU A 95 12.81 12.18 9.63
C LEU A 95 12.12 12.77 10.87
N SER A 96 11.25 13.75 10.69
CA SER A 96 10.61 14.49 11.78
C SER A 96 9.74 13.62 12.70
N THR A 97 9.24 12.48 12.21
CA THR A 97 8.42 11.53 12.97
C THR A 97 9.25 10.55 13.79
N LEU A 98 10.55 10.42 13.50
CA LEU A 98 11.42 9.46 14.17
C LEU A 98 11.49 9.73 15.67
N GLY A 99 11.14 8.73 16.48
CA GLY A 99 11.15 8.83 17.94
C GLY A 99 9.98 9.64 18.53
N GLN A 100 9.07 10.16 17.74
CA GLN A 100 7.88 10.86 18.21
C GLN A 100 6.73 9.89 18.52
N PHE A 101 6.97 8.93 19.37
CA PHE A 101 5.96 7.97 19.81
C PHE A 101 5.68 8.11 21.31
N SER A 102 4.45 7.76 21.71
CA SER A 102 4.06 7.74 23.13
C SER A 102 3.37 6.43 23.44
N LEU A 103 4.00 5.61 24.27
CA LEU A 103 3.44 4.31 24.68
C LEU A 103 2.17 4.45 25.52
N LEU A 104 2.05 5.52 26.30
CA LEU A 104 0.94 5.73 27.23
C LEU A 104 -0.02 6.84 26.80
N GLY A 105 0.28 7.58 25.73
CA GLY A 105 -0.56 8.70 25.27
C GLY A 105 -1.98 8.30 24.92
N SER A 106 -2.18 7.12 24.37
CA SER A 106 -3.49 6.57 24.04
C SER A 106 -4.32 6.22 25.28
N VAL A 107 -3.68 5.79 26.38
CA VAL A 107 -4.34 5.42 27.63
C VAL A 107 -5.10 6.61 28.22
N HIS A 108 -4.52 7.81 28.14
CA HIS A 108 -5.16 9.05 28.62
C HIS A 108 -6.34 9.49 27.75
N LYS A 109 -6.35 9.11 26.45
CA LYS A 109 -7.40 9.50 25.51
C LYS A 109 -8.60 8.55 25.52
N VAL A 110 -8.37 7.25 25.54
CA VAL A 110 -9.42 6.23 25.33
C VAL A 110 -9.56 5.23 26.48
N GLY A 111 -8.73 5.35 27.53
CA GLY A 111 -8.73 4.46 28.68
C GLY A 111 -7.96 3.15 28.45
N ILE A 112 -7.49 2.55 29.57
CA ILE A 112 -6.59 1.39 29.53
C ILE A 112 -7.24 0.14 28.93
N VAL A 113 -8.51 -0.12 29.20
CA VAL A 113 -9.25 -1.31 28.68
C VAL A 113 -9.35 -1.22 27.17
N SER A 114 -9.74 -0.05 26.65
CA SER A 114 -9.84 0.18 25.20
C SER A 114 -8.49 0.01 24.50
N VAL A 115 -7.41 0.51 25.11
CA VAL A 115 -6.05 0.34 24.57
C VAL A 115 -5.65 -1.12 24.52
N ILE A 116 -5.88 -1.90 25.60
CA ILE A 116 -5.56 -3.33 25.61
C ILE A 116 -6.33 -4.08 24.53
N LEU A 117 -7.63 -3.84 24.39
CA LEU A 117 -8.46 -4.48 23.36
C LEU A 117 -8.00 -4.09 21.95
N LEU A 118 -7.66 -2.83 21.73
CA LEU A 118 -7.19 -2.34 20.44
C LEU A 118 -5.83 -2.96 20.07
N VAL A 119 -4.87 -2.96 21.00
CA VAL A 119 -3.54 -3.59 20.81
C VAL A 119 -3.70 -5.08 20.54
N PHE A 120 -4.55 -5.79 21.31
CA PHE A 120 -4.81 -7.20 21.10
C PHE A 120 -5.42 -7.47 19.72
N SER A 121 -6.40 -6.68 19.31
CA SER A 121 -7.04 -6.83 18.00
C SER A 121 -6.08 -6.57 16.85
N LEU A 122 -5.24 -5.53 16.95
CA LEU A 122 -4.23 -5.23 15.93
C LEU A 122 -3.15 -6.31 15.87
N MET A 123 -2.67 -6.76 17.04
CA MET A 123 -1.69 -7.85 17.12
C MET A 123 -2.24 -9.14 16.50
N LEU A 124 -3.51 -9.46 16.75
CA LEU A 124 -4.14 -10.64 16.20
C LEU A 124 -4.32 -10.55 14.68
N ALA A 125 -4.71 -9.37 14.18
CA ALA A 125 -4.82 -9.11 12.75
C ALA A 125 -3.45 -9.25 12.05
N ASP A 126 -2.41 -8.61 12.57
CA ASP A 126 -1.03 -8.67 12.06
C ASP A 126 -0.49 -10.11 12.07
N PHE A 127 -0.72 -10.85 13.16
CA PHE A 127 -0.33 -12.26 13.27
C PHE A 127 -0.97 -13.14 12.19
N PHE A 128 -2.28 -13.03 11.98
CA PHE A 128 -2.96 -13.84 10.97
C PHE A 128 -2.59 -13.42 9.55
N ASP A 129 -2.38 -12.13 9.31
CA ASP A 129 -1.92 -11.61 8.03
C ASP A 129 -0.53 -12.17 7.68
N THR A 130 0.43 -12.10 8.61
CA THR A 130 1.76 -12.68 8.44
C THR A 130 1.72 -14.18 8.25
N MET A 131 0.88 -14.92 8.99
CA MET A 131 0.72 -16.36 8.82
C MET A 131 0.18 -16.70 7.43
N GLY A 132 -0.84 -16.00 6.96
CA GLY A 132 -1.41 -16.17 5.62
C GLY A 132 -0.39 -15.89 4.52
N THR A 133 0.33 -14.78 4.66
CA THR A 133 1.38 -14.36 3.73
C THR A 133 2.53 -15.38 3.67
N MET A 134 2.99 -15.89 4.82
CA MET A 134 4.04 -16.92 4.84
C MET A 134 3.63 -18.19 4.11
N VAL A 135 2.38 -18.63 4.27
CA VAL A 135 1.85 -19.81 3.57
C VAL A 135 1.76 -19.53 2.06
N ALA A 136 1.25 -18.37 1.67
CA ALA A 136 1.11 -18.00 0.25
C ALA A 136 2.49 -17.92 -0.45
N ILE A 137 3.47 -17.25 0.16
CA ILE A 137 4.83 -17.15 -0.37
C ILE A 137 5.52 -18.50 -0.34
N GLY A 138 5.31 -19.29 0.71
CA GLY A 138 5.86 -20.64 0.83
C GLY A 138 5.34 -21.58 -0.26
N ALA A 139 4.05 -21.50 -0.58
CA ALA A 139 3.44 -22.26 -1.67
C ALA A 139 4.01 -21.86 -3.03
N GLU A 140 4.13 -20.55 -3.31
CA GLU A 140 4.69 -20.06 -4.57
C GLU A 140 6.17 -20.41 -4.73
N GLY A 141 6.90 -20.52 -3.63
CA GLY A 141 8.32 -20.87 -3.60
C GLY A 141 8.64 -22.36 -3.53
N ASP A 142 7.63 -23.25 -3.48
CA ASP A 142 7.79 -24.68 -3.20
C ASP A 142 8.57 -24.95 -1.90
N LEU A 143 8.31 -24.13 -0.86
CA LEU A 143 9.02 -24.19 0.42
C LEU A 143 8.21 -24.85 1.54
N LEU A 144 6.93 -25.16 1.32
CA LEU A 144 6.08 -25.77 2.32
C LEU A 144 6.49 -27.24 2.58
N ASP A 145 6.35 -27.66 3.84
CA ASP A 145 6.50 -29.07 4.20
C ASP A 145 5.30 -29.92 3.73
N GLU A 146 5.36 -31.25 3.97
CA GLU A 146 4.29 -32.19 3.62
C GLU A 146 2.94 -31.86 4.29
N HIS A 147 2.95 -31.04 5.32
CA HIS A 147 1.78 -30.64 6.09
C HIS A 147 1.30 -29.22 5.72
N GLY A 148 1.95 -28.57 4.75
CA GLY A 148 1.60 -27.23 4.29
C GLY A 148 2.15 -26.11 5.20
N ASN A 149 3.13 -26.39 6.07
CA ASN A 149 3.71 -25.37 6.93
C ASN A 149 4.95 -24.74 6.29
N PRO A 150 5.12 -23.42 6.37
CA PRO A 150 6.33 -22.75 5.95
C PRO A 150 7.51 -23.07 6.88
N PRO A 151 8.75 -23.18 6.34
CA PRO A 151 9.93 -23.44 7.15
C PRO A 151 10.23 -22.25 8.08
N LYS A 152 10.81 -22.56 9.25
CA LYS A 152 11.25 -21.53 10.22
C LYS A 152 10.18 -20.51 10.61
N THR A 153 8.93 -20.95 10.72
CA THR A 153 7.77 -20.09 11.05
C THR A 153 8.03 -19.23 12.29
N ARG A 154 8.64 -19.80 13.34
CA ARG A 154 8.94 -19.06 14.58
C ARG A 154 9.90 -17.91 14.33
N GLU A 155 10.98 -18.16 13.60
CA GLU A 155 12.01 -17.16 13.29
C GLU A 155 11.45 -16.03 12.43
N ILE A 156 10.59 -16.36 11.47
CA ILE A 156 9.90 -15.38 10.61
C ILE A 156 9.03 -14.49 11.47
N LEU A 157 8.18 -15.05 12.34
CA LEU A 157 7.31 -14.27 13.23
C LEU A 157 8.08 -13.36 14.19
N VAL A 158 9.24 -13.82 14.70
CA VAL A 158 10.09 -12.97 15.54
C VAL A 158 10.66 -11.79 14.76
N VAL A 159 11.14 -12.01 13.53
CA VAL A 159 11.67 -10.94 12.68
C VAL A 159 10.58 -9.96 12.29
N ASP A 160 9.39 -10.45 11.94
CA ASP A 160 8.21 -9.63 11.62
C ASP A 160 7.80 -8.76 12.80
N SER A 161 7.73 -9.32 14.02
CA SER A 161 7.45 -8.56 15.24
C SER A 161 8.50 -7.48 15.53
N LEU A 162 9.78 -7.76 15.28
CA LEU A 162 10.86 -6.77 15.43
C LEU A 162 10.74 -5.65 14.38
N ALA A 163 10.33 -5.99 13.17
CA ALA A 163 10.07 -5.02 12.10
C ALA A 163 8.87 -4.13 12.44
N ALA A 164 7.80 -4.68 13.02
CA ALA A 164 6.66 -3.92 13.50
C ALA A 164 7.06 -2.93 14.62
N ILE A 165 7.90 -3.36 15.58
CA ILE A 165 8.45 -2.47 16.60
C ILE A 165 9.27 -1.34 15.97
N ALA A 166 10.11 -1.65 14.98
CA ALA A 166 10.92 -0.65 14.29
C ALA A 166 10.04 0.38 13.57
N GLY A 167 8.94 -0.03 12.93
CA GLY A 167 7.95 0.86 12.34
C GLY A 167 7.34 1.80 13.39
N GLY A 168 6.92 1.27 14.54
CA GLY A 168 6.38 2.07 15.65
C GLY A 168 7.37 3.10 16.19
N VAL A 169 8.65 2.74 16.34
CA VAL A 169 9.72 3.68 16.76
C VAL A 169 9.97 4.74 15.67
N GLY A 170 9.85 4.37 14.41
CA GLY A 170 9.93 5.29 13.28
C GLY A 170 8.75 6.24 13.16
N GLY A 171 7.67 6.03 13.92
CA GLY A 171 6.44 6.82 13.82
C GLY A 171 5.67 6.54 12.52
N VAL A 172 5.84 5.35 11.95
CA VAL A 172 5.16 4.88 10.73
C VAL A 172 4.33 3.64 11.05
N SER A 173 3.60 3.13 10.06
CA SER A 173 2.81 1.90 10.17
C SER A 173 3.68 0.69 10.50
N SER A 174 3.06 -0.40 10.99
CA SER A 174 3.72 -1.69 11.19
C SER A 174 4.41 -2.14 9.90
N ASN A 175 5.66 -2.58 10.03
CA ASN A 175 6.35 -3.28 8.95
C ASN A 175 6.00 -4.76 9.07
N THR A 176 5.32 -5.29 8.09
CA THR A 176 4.92 -6.70 8.03
C THR A 176 5.24 -7.30 6.66
N SER A 177 5.15 -8.61 6.57
CA SER A 177 5.35 -9.33 5.30
C SER A 177 4.12 -9.16 4.41
N TYR A 178 4.32 -8.74 3.15
CA TYR A 178 3.24 -8.54 2.19
C TYR A 178 3.12 -9.72 1.22
N VAL A 179 1.88 -10.09 0.89
CA VAL A 179 1.58 -11.17 -0.06
C VAL A 179 2.07 -10.86 -1.48
N GLU A 180 2.22 -9.60 -1.84
CA GLU A 180 2.79 -9.13 -3.12
C GLU A 180 4.23 -9.61 -3.31
N SER A 181 4.93 -10.00 -2.23
CA SER A 181 6.24 -10.67 -2.31
C SER A 181 6.19 -11.97 -3.09
N ALA A 182 5.03 -12.64 -3.18
CA ALA A 182 4.83 -13.82 -4.00
C ALA A 182 5.13 -13.55 -5.48
N SER A 183 4.84 -12.34 -5.98
CA SER A 183 5.18 -11.95 -7.36
C SER A 183 6.69 -11.95 -7.61
N GLY A 184 7.49 -11.51 -6.64
CA GLY A 184 8.94 -11.58 -6.69
C GLY A 184 9.46 -13.02 -6.69
N VAL A 185 8.81 -13.90 -5.91
CA VAL A 185 9.13 -15.33 -5.88
C VAL A 185 8.76 -16.02 -7.21
N ALA A 186 7.61 -15.68 -7.80
CA ALA A 186 7.19 -16.16 -9.12
C ALA A 186 8.19 -15.75 -10.23
N GLU A 187 8.78 -14.55 -10.14
CA GLU A 187 9.82 -14.06 -11.07
C GLU A 187 11.22 -14.68 -10.79
N GLY A 188 11.35 -15.52 -9.78
CA GLY A 188 12.57 -16.29 -9.50
C GLY A 188 13.39 -15.83 -8.28
N ALA A 189 12.89 -14.96 -7.42
CA ALA A 189 13.55 -14.65 -6.16
C ALA A 189 13.59 -15.90 -5.26
N ARG A 190 14.79 -16.26 -4.78
CA ARG A 190 15.00 -17.48 -3.96
C ARG A 190 15.91 -17.23 -2.76
N THR A 191 16.43 -16.03 -2.60
CA THR A 191 17.41 -15.72 -1.54
C THR A 191 17.06 -14.42 -0.84
N GLY A 192 17.50 -14.25 0.41
CA GLY A 192 17.36 -13.01 1.16
C GLY A 192 18.01 -11.78 0.49
N LEU A 193 18.87 -11.99 -0.52
CA LEU A 193 19.42 -10.89 -1.30
C LEU A 193 18.33 -10.10 -2.03
N ALA A 194 17.29 -10.79 -2.54
CA ALA A 194 16.15 -10.11 -3.15
C ALA A 194 15.46 -9.15 -2.17
N SER A 195 15.26 -9.58 -0.91
CA SER A 195 14.68 -8.72 0.14
C SER A 195 15.57 -7.54 0.49
N VAL A 196 16.90 -7.74 0.52
CA VAL A 196 17.84 -6.63 0.75
C VAL A 196 17.78 -5.60 -0.38
N VAL A 197 17.75 -6.06 -1.64
CA VAL A 197 17.62 -5.18 -2.81
C VAL A 197 16.30 -4.42 -2.75
N THR A 198 15.20 -5.09 -2.44
CA THR A 198 13.89 -4.46 -2.27
C THR A 198 13.93 -3.39 -1.17
N GLY A 199 14.52 -3.68 -0.01
CA GLY A 199 14.66 -2.72 1.09
C GLY A 199 15.51 -1.50 0.69
N VAL A 200 16.59 -1.69 -0.05
CA VAL A 200 17.39 -0.58 -0.59
C VAL A 200 16.59 0.26 -1.57
N LEU A 201 15.81 -0.36 -2.45
CA LEU A 201 14.94 0.35 -3.38
C LEU A 201 13.86 1.15 -2.67
N PHE A 202 13.28 0.63 -1.58
CA PHE A 202 12.36 1.38 -0.72
C PHE A 202 13.04 2.59 -0.08
N LEU A 203 14.26 2.44 0.44
CA LEU A 203 15.02 3.58 0.97
C LEU A 203 15.33 4.62 -0.10
N LEU A 204 15.67 4.21 -1.31
CA LEU A 204 15.89 5.13 -2.43
C LEU A 204 14.61 5.81 -2.88
N SER A 205 13.47 5.12 -2.83
CA SER A 205 12.18 5.70 -3.21
C SER A 205 11.72 6.83 -2.29
N THR A 206 12.24 6.90 -1.04
CA THR A 206 11.93 8.02 -0.13
C THR A 206 12.42 9.37 -0.68
N PHE A 207 13.49 9.37 -1.49
CA PHE A 207 13.95 10.57 -2.18
C PHE A 207 13.08 10.94 -3.39
N LEU A 208 12.29 10.00 -3.87
CA LEU A 208 11.39 10.14 -5.01
C LEU A 208 9.93 10.33 -4.56
N ALA A 209 9.71 10.77 -3.31
CA ALA A 209 8.37 10.97 -2.76
C ALA A 209 7.46 11.79 -3.70
N PRO A 210 7.90 12.90 -4.31
CA PRO A 210 7.05 13.65 -5.24
C PRO A 210 6.63 12.85 -6.49
N LEU A 211 7.48 11.91 -6.95
CA LEU A 211 7.11 11.00 -8.05
C LEU A 211 6.12 9.91 -7.62
N VAL A 212 6.20 9.48 -6.36
CA VAL A 212 5.24 8.51 -5.81
C VAL A 212 3.87 9.18 -5.62
N GLU A 213 3.85 10.42 -5.16
CA GLU A 213 2.64 11.22 -5.01
C GLU A 213 1.93 11.51 -6.35
N LEU A 214 2.68 11.51 -7.46
CA LEU A 214 2.14 11.62 -8.81
C LEU A 214 1.26 10.42 -9.21
N VAL A 215 1.42 9.25 -8.56
CA VAL A 215 0.63 8.05 -8.85
C VAL A 215 -0.70 8.17 -8.11
N PRO A 216 -1.83 8.42 -8.80
CA PRO A 216 -3.11 8.50 -8.12
C PRO A 216 -3.51 7.15 -7.54
N THR A 217 -4.25 7.19 -6.45
CA THR A 217 -4.71 5.99 -5.74
C THR A 217 -5.47 5.04 -6.67
N GLU A 218 -6.21 5.55 -7.62
CA GLU A 218 -6.97 4.79 -8.61
C GLU A 218 -6.08 3.99 -9.56
N ALA A 219 -4.90 4.53 -9.89
CA ALA A 219 -3.92 3.78 -10.68
C ALA A 219 -3.21 2.71 -9.83
N ALA A 220 -2.85 3.04 -8.59
CA ALA A 220 -2.20 2.11 -7.68
C ALA A 220 -3.12 0.94 -7.27
N SER A 221 -4.40 1.20 -7.00
CA SER A 221 -5.38 0.18 -6.58
C SER A 221 -5.67 -0.87 -7.64
N THR A 222 -5.26 -0.67 -8.89
CA THR A 222 -5.37 -1.71 -9.92
C THR A 222 -4.51 -2.94 -9.62
N ALA A 223 -3.51 -2.81 -8.75
CA ALA A 223 -2.57 -3.87 -8.38
C ALA A 223 -2.94 -4.59 -7.06
N LEU A 224 -3.91 -4.04 -6.33
CA LEU A 224 -4.43 -4.58 -5.08
C LEU A 224 -5.63 -5.50 -5.31
#